data_ba1cfb67fc1c19169e1a15660fdb86c6
#
_entry.id   ba1cfb67fc1c19169e1a15660fdb86c6
#
_cell.length_a   1.000
_cell.length_b   1.000
_cell.length_c   1.000
_cell.angle_alpha   90.00
_cell.angle_beta   90.00
_cell.angle_gamma   90.00
#
_symmetry.space_group_name_H-M   'P 1'
#
loop_
_entity.id
_entity.type
_entity.pdbx_description
1 polymer ?
#
loop_
_entity_poly.entity_id
_entity_poly.type
_entity_poly.pdbx_seq_one_letter_code
_entity_poly.pdbx_strand_id
1 'polypeptide(L)'
;MKDAGKEITYRQLTMWDYPWMRTAEQEAEMEVYQPGRTPENNGTGADKRMLERIVARGNLELAVRKVVRNGGSAGIDQMTVQELKAYFEENGEQLAETILKGKYRPKPVKRVEIPKEEKGKMRSLGIPTTVDRVIQQAIAQVLMPIYDPTFSEHSYGFRPGRKAQDAVIKCTEYMNSGYEYVVDMDLEKFFDTVNQSKMAEILSRTIKDGRVISLIHRYMQAGVVVQEHYEETLTGVSQGGPLSPLLSNIMLNELDKELEKRGHRFVRYADDCMILCRSRKAAERTKESITRYIEGKLFLKVNREKTVVAECTEVKYLGFGFYRRKMDGEIRIKVHPKSERKMRDRIRELTRRNQSRSHEERSKEANAYIRGWVNYYGIADMKTLARVTDGWMRRKIRTIIWKEWKRPKTRIRELEKRGISRKTARQYGTSPKGYWRMAKTPAIHRALGDKVIRGLGYITFTEQFEKVCDTGGTAVCGPACTVV
;
A
#
# COMPACT_ATOMS: atom_id res chain seq x y z
N MET A 1 -38.61 -16.86 16.81
CA MET A 1 -37.93 -15.67 16.34
C MET A 1 -36.46 -16.04 16.26
N LYS A 2 -35.92 -16.17 15.05
CA LYS A 2 -34.51 -16.55 14.81
C LYS A 2 -33.77 -15.27 14.44
N ASP A 3 -32.85 -14.84 15.30
CA ASP A 3 -31.93 -13.76 15.00
C ASP A 3 -31.01 -14.19 13.85
N ALA A 4 -31.12 -13.49 12.75
CA ALA A 4 -30.21 -13.61 11.63
C ALA A 4 -28.92 -12.84 11.97
N GLY A 5 -27.90 -13.56 12.42
CA GLY A 5 -26.56 -13.04 12.58
C GLY A 5 -26.06 -12.47 11.25
N LYS A 6 -25.87 -11.17 11.18
CA LYS A 6 -25.14 -10.51 10.07
C LYS A 6 -23.69 -10.99 10.13
N GLU A 7 -23.32 -11.92 9.27
CA GLU A 7 -21.91 -12.21 8.96
C GLU A 7 -21.25 -10.92 8.47
N ILE A 8 -20.42 -10.34 9.33
CA ILE A 8 -19.52 -9.26 8.94
C ILE A 8 -18.44 -9.89 8.07
N THR A 9 -18.60 -9.82 6.77
CA THR A 9 -17.59 -10.21 5.80
C THR A 9 -16.40 -9.25 5.94
N TYR A 10 -15.38 -9.67 6.68
CA TYR A 10 -14.10 -8.97 6.73
C TYR A 10 -13.49 -8.97 5.33
N ARG A 11 -13.57 -7.82 4.66
CA ARG A 11 -12.87 -7.59 3.40
C ARG A 11 -11.38 -7.63 3.71
N GLN A 12 -10.66 -8.56 3.09
CA GLN A 12 -9.20 -8.64 3.19
C GLN A 12 -8.61 -7.33 2.68
N LEU A 13 -8.14 -6.47 3.61
CA LEU A 13 -7.46 -5.24 3.28
C LEU A 13 -6.17 -5.59 2.54
N THR A 14 -6.11 -5.23 1.29
CA THR A 14 -4.90 -5.32 0.48
C THR A 14 -4.05 -4.08 0.71
N MET A 15 -2.79 -4.09 0.24
CA MET A 15 -1.91 -2.92 0.22
C MET A 15 -2.59 -1.67 -0.38
N TRP A 16 -3.60 -1.86 -1.23
CA TRP A 16 -4.42 -0.84 -1.90
C TRP A 16 -5.55 -0.25 -1.03
N ASP A 17 -5.90 -0.90 0.05
CA ASP A 17 -6.96 -0.43 0.96
C ASP A 17 -6.43 0.57 2.00
N TYR A 18 -5.12 0.85 2.01
CA TYR A 18 -4.53 1.88 2.85
C TYR A 18 -4.64 3.25 2.15
N PRO A 19 -5.16 4.29 2.83
CA PRO A 19 -5.40 5.61 2.24
C PRO A 19 -4.16 6.27 1.60
N TRP A 20 -2.96 5.95 2.06
CA TRP A 20 -1.69 6.49 1.56
C TRP A 20 -1.13 5.76 0.32
N MET A 21 -1.79 4.71 -0.18
CA MET A 21 -1.43 4.01 -1.42
C MET A 21 -2.38 4.34 -2.58
N ARG A 22 -3.13 5.43 -2.48
CA ARG A 22 -3.99 5.91 -3.57
C ARG A 22 -3.14 6.47 -4.70
N THR A 23 -3.61 6.31 -5.93
CA THR A 23 -2.91 6.67 -7.16
C THR A 23 -2.69 8.17 -7.30
N ALA A 24 -1.68 8.56 -8.10
CA ALA A 24 -1.32 9.94 -8.42
C ALA A 24 -2.50 10.81 -8.95
N GLU A 25 -3.54 10.21 -9.56
CA GLU A 25 -4.76 10.93 -9.96
C GLU A 25 -5.63 11.36 -8.76
N GLN A 26 -5.59 10.60 -7.67
CA GLN A 26 -6.23 11.00 -6.41
C GLN A 26 -5.36 11.94 -5.58
N GLU A 27 -4.06 12.01 -5.87
CA GLU A 27 -3.13 13.00 -5.30
C GLU A 27 -3.14 14.30 -6.11
N ALA A 28 -3.45 14.29 -7.41
CA ALA A 28 -3.56 15.48 -8.26
C ALA A 28 -4.83 16.31 -7.98
N GLU A 29 -5.88 15.69 -7.43
CA GLU A 29 -7.00 16.42 -6.80
C GLU A 29 -6.72 16.88 -5.35
N MET A 30 -5.59 16.48 -4.79
CA MET A 30 -5.03 17.18 -3.65
C MET A 30 -4.47 18.49 -4.20
N GLU A 31 -5.25 19.57 -4.06
CA GLU A 31 -4.69 20.90 -4.03
C GLU A 31 -3.31 20.83 -3.37
N VAL A 32 -2.28 21.17 -4.14
CA VAL A 32 -0.97 21.45 -3.61
C VAL A 32 -1.20 22.29 -2.37
N TYR A 33 -0.98 21.70 -1.20
CA TYR A 33 -0.92 22.46 0.03
C TYR A 33 0.24 23.45 -0.16
N GLN A 34 -0.09 24.61 -0.73
CA GLN A 34 0.70 25.80 -0.50
C GLN A 34 0.43 26.09 0.98
N PRO A 35 1.43 25.98 1.85
CA PRO A 35 1.30 26.51 3.19
C PRO A 35 0.87 27.96 2.99
N GLY A 36 -0.39 28.25 3.30
CA GLY A 36 -0.88 29.61 3.29
C GLY A 36 0.17 30.43 4.00
N ARG A 37 0.62 31.53 3.39
CA ARG A 37 1.58 32.45 3.97
C ARG A 37 1.16 32.81 5.38
N THR A 38 1.51 31.93 6.34
CA THR A 38 1.65 32.33 7.73
C THR A 38 2.97 33.09 7.78
N PRO A 39 3.03 34.23 8.47
CA PRO A 39 4.20 35.08 8.49
C PRO A 39 5.40 34.23 8.93
N GLU A 40 6.47 34.37 8.18
CA GLU A 40 7.81 33.89 8.38
C GLU A 40 8.12 33.39 9.79
N ASN A 41 7.98 32.07 9.99
CA ASN A 41 8.64 31.37 11.04
C ASN A 41 9.04 30.02 10.49
N ASN A 42 10.26 29.90 9.97
CA ASN A 42 10.97 28.65 9.76
C ASN A 42 11.10 27.95 11.10
N GLY A 43 10.03 27.25 11.52
CA GLY A 43 9.98 26.53 12.78
C GLY A 43 11.04 25.46 12.79
N THR A 44 12.20 25.79 13.29
CA THR A 44 13.23 24.84 13.65
C THR A 44 12.74 24.02 14.83
N GLY A 45 13.19 22.79 14.96
CA GLY A 45 12.85 21.92 16.11
C GLY A 45 13.21 22.55 17.47
N ALA A 46 13.86 23.71 17.49
CA ALA A 46 14.18 24.54 18.64
C ALA A 46 12.98 25.34 19.20
N ASP A 47 11.83 25.35 18.51
CA ASP A 47 10.63 26.06 18.96
C ASP A 47 10.05 25.43 20.24
N LYS A 48 10.11 26.17 21.35
CA LYS A 48 9.54 25.76 22.64
C LYS A 48 8.01 25.82 22.68
N ARG A 49 7.34 26.38 21.67
CA ARG A 49 5.89 26.48 21.54
C ARG A 49 5.32 25.46 20.53
N MET A 50 6.00 24.35 20.33
CA MET A 50 5.58 23.36 19.36
C MET A 50 4.25 22.72 19.73
N LEU A 51 3.98 22.53 21.02
CA LEU A 51 2.70 21.99 21.49
C LEU A 51 1.53 22.90 21.16
N GLU A 52 1.70 24.22 21.30
CA GLU A 52 0.70 25.21 20.93
C GLU A 52 0.37 25.16 19.43
N ARG A 53 1.39 24.97 18.59
CA ARG A 53 1.19 24.78 17.13
C ARG A 53 0.41 23.49 16.82
N ILE A 54 0.69 22.41 17.54
CA ILE A 54 0.00 21.13 17.37
C ILE A 54 -1.49 21.29 17.68
N VAL A 55 -1.85 21.94 18.79
CA VAL A 55 -3.25 22.12 19.22
C VAL A 55 -3.90 23.36 18.64
N ALA A 56 -3.21 24.14 17.83
CA ALA A 56 -3.80 25.30 17.17
C ALA A 56 -5.05 24.90 16.39
N ARG A 57 -6.14 25.70 16.50
CA ARG A 57 -7.45 25.41 15.91
C ARG A 57 -7.36 25.02 14.43
N GLY A 58 -6.64 25.79 13.61
CA GLY A 58 -6.49 25.48 12.19
C GLY A 58 -5.77 24.15 11.91
N ASN A 59 -4.79 23.78 12.75
CA ASN A 59 -4.10 22.49 12.62
C ASN A 59 -5.01 21.31 13.02
N LEU A 60 -5.81 21.46 14.07
CA LEU A 60 -6.78 20.44 14.49
C LEU A 60 -7.90 20.28 13.45
N GLU A 61 -8.44 21.37 12.90
CA GLU A 61 -9.45 21.31 11.83
C GLU A 61 -8.90 20.58 10.58
N LEU A 62 -7.66 20.85 10.19
CA LEU A 62 -7.00 20.14 9.09
C LEU A 62 -6.83 18.64 9.40
N ALA A 63 -6.46 18.32 10.64
CA ALA A 63 -6.32 16.94 11.08
C ALA A 63 -7.68 16.21 11.08
N VAL A 64 -8.75 16.83 11.54
CA VAL A 64 -10.12 16.29 11.47
C VAL A 64 -10.50 16.00 10.02
N ARG A 65 -10.32 16.95 9.09
CA ARG A 65 -10.61 16.73 7.66
C ARG A 65 -9.86 15.54 7.08
N LYS A 66 -8.57 15.40 7.40
CA LYS A 66 -7.76 14.26 6.94
C LYS A 66 -8.23 12.92 7.51
N VAL A 67 -8.54 12.87 8.82
CA VAL A 67 -9.03 11.64 9.45
C VAL A 67 -10.40 11.25 8.91
N VAL A 68 -11.32 12.20 8.73
CA VAL A 68 -12.65 11.96 8.12
C VAL A 68 -12.49 11.44 6.68
N ARG A 69 -11.65 12.10 5.88
CA ARG A 69 -11.37 11.69 4.49
C ARG A 69 -10.79 10.28 4.40
N ASN A 70 -9.87 9.93 5.30
CA ASN A 70 -9.25 8.62 5.34
C ASN A 70 -10.23 7.53 5.79
N GLY A 71 -11.27 7.87 6.52
CA GLY A 71 -12.24 6.91 7.03
C GLY A 71 -11.63 5.96 8.07
N GLY A 72 -12.08 4.73 8.04
CA GLY A 72 -11.59 3.66 8.93
C GLY A 72 -12.57 3.30 10.04
N SER A 73 -12.28 2.23 10.75
CA SER A 73 -13.15 1.67 11.80
C SER A 73 -13.05 2.48 13.09
N ALA A 74 -14.10 2.44 13.92
CA ALA A 74 -14.10 3.01 15.26
C ALA A 74 -13.09 2.31 16.18
N GLY A 75 -12.56 3.05 17.16
CA GLY A 75 -11.70 2.53 18.22
C GLY A 75 -12.48 1.78 19.30
N ILE A 76 -11.93 1.75 20.51
CA ILE A 76 -12.57 1.11 21.68
C ILE A 76 -13.84 1.86 22.15
N ASP A 77 -13.92 3.16 21.88
CA ASP A 77 -15.06 4.04 22.24
C ASP A 77 -16.20 4.00 21.25
N GLN A 78 -16.07 3.21 20.17
CA GLN A 78 -17.04 3.04 19.09
C GLN A 78 -17.42 4.33 18.33
N MET A 79 -16.78 5.47 18.63
CA MET A 79 -16.99 6.73 17.92
C MET A 79 -16.57 6.58 16.45
N THR A 80 -17.45 6.96 15.55
CA THR A 80 -17.21 6.94 14.09
C THR A 80 -16.49 8.21 13.63
N VAL A 81 -15.91 8.17 12.43
CA VAL A 81 -15.25 9.35 11.85
C VAL A 81 -16.26 10.45 11.44
N GLN A 82 -17.52 10.10 11.22
CA GLN A 82 -18.58 11.06 10.89
C GLN A 82 -18.94 11.95 12.07
N GLU A 83 -18.81 11.46 13.29
CA GLU A 83 -19.12 12.19 14.53
C GLU A 83 -18.01 13.18 14.92
N LEU A 84 -16.79 13.02 14.33
CA LEU A 84 -15.63 13.85 14.70
C LEU A 84 -15.85 15.34 14.51
N LYS A 85 -16.53 15.76 13.44
CA LYS A 85 -16.73 17.19 13.17
C LYS A 85 -17.53 17.84 14.28
N ALA A 86 -18.68 17.29 14.63
CA ALA A 86 -19.53 17.78 15.72
C ALA A 86 -18.79 17.73 17.07
N TYR A 87 -18.09 16.65 17.35
CA TYR A 87 -17.29 16.52 18.57
C TYR A 87 -16.23 17.62 18.72
N PHE A 88 -15.50 17.95 17.65
CA PHE A 88 -14.45 18.98 17.72
C PHE A 88 -15.02 20.40 17.71
N GLU A 89 -16.21 20.64 17.14
CA GLU A 89 -16.91 21.91 17.25
C GLU A 89 -17.32 22.22 18.70
N GLU A 90 -17.74 21.19 19.45
CA GLU A 90 -18.19 21.32 20.84
C GLU A 90 -17.04 21.22 21.86
N ASN A 91 -16.12 20.28 21.69
CA ASN A 91 -15.14 19.91 22.70
C ASN A 91 -13.68 20.27 22.32
N GLY A 92 -13.44 20.82 21.14
CA GLY A 92 -12.08 21.02 20.59
C GLY A 92 -11.22 21.96 21.43
N GLU A 93 -11.79 23.04 21.98
CA GLU A 93 -11.06 24.00 22.82
C GLU A 93 -10.68 23.38 24.18
N GLN A 94 -11.60 22.68 24.83
CA GLN A 94 -11.35 21.99 26.09
C GLN A 94 -10.31 20.89 25.92
N LEU A 95 -10.35 20.17 24.80
CA LEU A 95 -9.37 19.14 24.45
C LEU A 95 -7.98 19.77 24.29
N ALA A 96 -7.85 20.86 23.56
CA ALA A 96 -6.61 21.58 23.36
C ALA A 96 -6.03 22.07 24.71
N GLU A 97 -6.86 22.63 25.58
CA GLU A 97 -6.48 23.07 26.92
C GLU A 97 -5.98 21.89 27.79
N THR A 98 -6.68 20.75 27.72
CA THR A 98 -6.30 19.54 28.45
C THR A 98 -4.93 19.01 27.99
N ILE A 99 -4.65 19.09 26.68
CA ILE A 99 -3.36 18.72 26.09
C ILE A 99 -2.26 19.68 26.56
N LEU A 100 -2.50 21.00 26.49
CA LEU A 100 -1.54 22.03 26.92
C LEU A 100 -1.18 21.90 28.38
N LYS A 101 -2.15 21.60 29.24
CA LYS A 101 -1.97 21.35 30.68
C LYS A 101 -1.26 20.00 30.96
N GLY A 102 -0.97 19.22 29.95
CA GLY A 102 -0.34 17.90 30.09
C GLY A 102 -1.22 16.85 30.79
N LYS A 103 -2.53 17.08 30.87
CA LYS A 103 -3.50 16.18 31.53
C LYS A 103 -4.08 15.14 30.58
N TYR A 104 -3.96 15.34 29.27
CA TYR A 104 -4.48 14.41 28.28
C TYR A 104 -3.83 13.02 28.41
N ARG A 105 -4.65 11.98 28.39
CA ARG A 105 -4.23 10.58 28.37
C ARG A 105 -4.84 9.90 27.14
N PRO A 106 -4.00 9.41 26.19
CA PRO A 106 -4.49 8.61 25.08
C PRO A 106 -5.25 7.38 25.57
N LYS A 107 -6.32 7.03 24.86
CA LYS A 107 -7.05 5.79 25.15
C LYS A 107 -6.30 4.57 24.59
N PRO A 108 -6.47 3.38 25.19
CA PRO A 108 -5.89 2.15 24.67
C PRO A 108 -6.32 1.88 23.24
N VAL A 109 -5.48 1.20 22.49
CA VAL A 109 -5.70 0.89 21.08
C VAL A 109 -6.45 -0.44 20.95
N LYS A 110 -7.49 -0.49 20.14
CA LYS A 110 -8.21 -1.75 19.84
C LYS A 110 -7.37 -2.61 18.93
N ARG A 111 -6.97 -3.80 19.38
CA ARG A 111 -6.23 -4.76 18.56
C ARG A 111 -7.18 -5.56 17.67
N VAL A 112 -6.86 -5.64 16.38
CA VAL A 112 -7.56 -6.49 15.41
C VAL A 112 -6.52 -7.31 14.66
N GLU A 113 -6.78 -8.61 14.53
CA GLU A 113 -5.90 -9.49 13.77
C GLU A 113 -6.35 -9.61 12.32
N ILE A 114 -5.44 -9.34 11.40
CA ILE A 114 -5.67 -9.43 9.95
C ILE A 114 -4.79 -10.55 9.37
N PRO A 115 -5.34 -11.46 8.54
CA PRO A 115 -4.55 -12.51 7.93
C PRO A 115 -3.40 -11.95 7.06
N LYS A 116 -2.17 -12.46 7.28
CA LYS A 116 -1.05 -12.19 6.38
C LYS A 116 -1.19 -12.98 5.09
N GLU A 117 -0.37 -12.65 4.08
CA GLU A 117 -0.28 -13.39 2.83
C GLU A 117 0.14 -14.85 3.02
N GLU A 118 0.94 -15.13 4.02
CA GLU A 118 1.34 -16.49 4.41
C GLU A 118 0.18 -17.13 5.17
N LYS A 119 -0.30 -18.27 4.67
CA LYS A 119 -1.39 -19.01 5.29
C LYS A 119 -1.08 -19.31 6.76
N GLY A 120 -2.02 -18.99 7.63
CA GLY A 120 -1.92 -19.24 9.07
C GLY A 120 -1.16 -18.17 9.87
N LYS A 121 -0.58 -17.15 9.25
CA LYS A 121 0.03 -16.02 9.97
C LYS A 121 -0.92 -14.83 10.03
N MET A 122 -1.01 -14.22 11.21
CA MET A 122 -1.82 -13.03 11.46
C MET A 122 -0.93 -11.80 11.63
N ARG A 123 -1.46 -10.62 11.29
CA ARG A 123 -0.86 -9.32 11.57
C ARG A 123 -1.75 -8.60 12.56
N SER A 124 -1.20 -8.17 13.69
CA SER A 124 -1.92 -7.35 14.66
C SER A 124 -1.95 -5.91 14.17
N LEU A 125 -3.14 -5.35 14.03
CA LEU A 125 -3.36 -3.95 13.72
C LEU A 125 -3.96 -3.28 14.94
N GLY A 126 -3.41 -2.13 15.35
CA GLY A 126 -3.96 -1.31 16.41
C GLY A 126 -4.85 -0.22 15.86
N ILE A 127 -6.09 -0.12 16.31
CA ILE A 127 -7.04 0.92 15.90
C ILE A 127 -7.19 1.92 17.05
N PRO A 128 -6.53 3.11 17.00
CA PRO A 128 -6.74 4.16 17.99
C PRO A 128 -8.16 4.72 17.91
N THR A 129 -8.64 5.38 18.96
CA THR A 129 -9.89 6.12 18.90
C THR A 129 -9.84 7.20 17.82
N THR A 130 -10.99 7.64 17.35
CA THR A 130 -11.04 8.65 16.28
C THR A 130 -10.44 9.99 16.73
N VAL A 131 -10.65 10.37 17.99
CA VAL A 131 -10.05 11.56 18.61
C VAL A 131 -8.53 11.43 18.69
N ASP A 132 -8.02 10.29 19.16
CA ASP A 132 -6.57 10.03 19.21
C ASP A 132 -5.93 10.07 17.83
N ARG A 133 -6.63 9.58 16.79
CA ARG A 133 -6.17 9.71 15.40
C ARG A 133 -6.02 11.17 14.96
N VAL A 134 -6.95 12.05 15.36
CA VAL A 134 -6.85 13.48 15.06
C VAL A 134 -5.65 14.11 15.73
N ILE A 135 -5.43 13.83 17.02
CA ILE A 135 -4.28 14.39 17.74
C ILE A 135 -2.95 13.86 17.15
N GLN A 136 -2.87 12.55 16.87
CA GLN A 136 -1.70 11.96 16.21
C GLN A 136 -1.45 12.56 14.82
N GLN A 137 -2.52 12.81 14.05
CA GLN A 137 -2.44 13.49 12.76
C GLN A 137 -1.98 14.95 12.91
N ALA A 138 -2.45 15.67 13.93
CA ALA A 138 -2.03 17.03 14.22
C ALA A 138 -0.53 17.10 14.60
N ILE A 139 -0.04 16.14 15.40
CA ILE A 139 1.39 15.99 15.71
C ILE A 139 2.19 15.73 14.43
N ALA A 140 1.75 14.77 13.61
CA ALA A 140 2.44 14.41 12.37
C ALA A 140 2.52 15.59 11.39
N GLN A 141 1.49 16.42 11.28
CA GLN A 141 1.48 17.62 10.43
C GLN A 141 2.53 18.67 10.83
N VAL A 142 2.78 18.82 12.11
CA VAL A 142 3.79 19.78 12.61
C VAL A 142 5.20 19.20 12.53
N LEU A 143 5.37 17.91 12.79
CA LEU A 143 6.70 17.28 12.82
C LEU A 143 7.21 16.88 11.44
N MET A 144 6.35 16.50 10.49
CA MET A 144 6.77 16.03 9.16
C MET A 144 7.64 17.07 8.43
N PRO A 145 7.28 18.36 8.36
CA PRO A 145 8.13 19.37 7.71
C PRO A 145 9.51 19.58 8.36
N ILE A 146 9.62 19.22 9.65
CA ILE A 146 10.88 19.35 10.41
C ILE A 146 11.79 18.15 10.14
N TYR A 147 11.22 16.94 10.10
CA TYR A 147 11.99 15.70 9.98
C TYR A 147 12.26 15.29 8.52
N ASP A 148 11.29 15.47 7.61
CA ASP A 148 11.43 14.98 6.23
C ASP A 148 12.69 15.50 5.51
N PRO A 149 13.11 16.78 5.66
CA PRO A 149 14.37 17.26 5.08
C PRO A 149 15.64 16.60 5.66
N THR A 150 15.54 15.98 6.84
CA THR A 150 16.66 15.28 7.51
C THR A 150 16.76 13.81 7.15
N PHE A 151 15.79 13.29 6.45
CA PHE A 151 15.78 11.89 6.03
C PHE A 151 16.66 11.65 4.81
N SER A 152 17.31 10.49 4.78
CA SER A 152 18.12 10.03 3.66
C SER A 152 17.39 10.14 2.32
N GLU A 153 18.11 10.52 1.27
CA GLU A 153 17.62 10.50 -0.11
C GLU A 153 17.28 9.07 -0.59
N HIS A 154 17.78 8.06 0.08
CA HIS A 154 17.54 6.64 -0.20
C HIS A 154 16.34 6.05 0.56
N SER A 155 15.66 6.87 1.36
CA SER A 155 14.42 6.52 2.07
C SER A 155 13.20 7.03 1.31
N TYR A 156 12.27 6.14 0.95
CA TYR A 156 11.11 6.43 0.09
C TYR A 156 9.78 6.25 0.79
N GLY A 157 9.64 5.28 1.70
CA GLY A 157 8.37 4.94 2.32
C GLY A 157 7.85 6.02 3.28
N PHE A 158 6.54 6.27 3.27
CA PHE A 158 5.86 7.21 4.17
C PHE A 158 6.34 8.66 4.08
N ARG A 159 6.86 9.07 2.94
CA ARG A 159 7.37 10.42 2.71
C ARG A 159 6.55 11.15 1.63
N PRO A 160 6.32 12.46 1.79
CA PRO A 160 5.65 13.26 0.77
C PRO A 160 6.42 13.23 -0.56
N GLY A 161 5.70 13.11 -1.69
CA GLY A 161 6.29 13.18 -3.02
C GLY A 161 7.17 12.00 -3.43
N ARG A 162 7.30 10.95 -2.61
CA ARG A 162 8.10 9.75 -2.91
C ARG A 162 7.21 8.53 -3.07
N LYS A 163 7.51 7.71 -4.08
CA LYS A 163 6.70 6.54 -4.47
C LYS A 163 7.50 5.25 -4.35
N ALA A 164 6.78 4.13 -4.22
CA ALA A 164 7.40 2.81 -4.23
C ALA A 164 8.14 2.52 -5.56
N GLN A 165 7.61 3.06 -6.67
CA GLN A 165 8.22 2.95 -7.99
C GLN A 165 9.61 3.62 -8.03
N ASP A 166 9.78 4.78 -7.39
CA ASP A 166 11.05 5.50 -7.34
C ASP A 166 12.11 4.66 -6.63
N ALA A 167 11.72 4.00 -5.53
CA ALA A 167 12.58 3.07 -4.81
C ALA A 167 13.04 1.89 -5.68
N VAL A 168 12.12 1.31 -6.47
CA VAL A 168 12.43 0.19 -7.36
C VAL A 168 13.32 0.64 -8.53
N ILE A 169 13.07 1.80 -9.10
CA ILE A 169 13.90 2.41 -10.16
C ILE A 169 15.31 2.63 -9.62
N LYS A 170 15.45 3.25 -8.45
CA LYS A 170 16.75 3.51 -7.84
C LYS A 170 17.53 2.22 -7.54
N CYS A 171 16.82 1.19 -7.08
CA CYS A 171 17.41 -0.12 -6.89
C CYS A 171 17.97 -0.69 -8.20
N THR A 172 17.20 -0.56 -9.30
CA THR A 172 17.62 -1.02 -10.65
C THR A 172 18.84 -0.23 -11.17
N GLU A 173 18.92 1.07 -10.92
CA GLU A 173 20.09 1.89 -11.27
C GLU A 173 21.37 1.37 -10.59
N TYR A 174 21.30 1.05 -9.29
CA TYR A 174 22.43 0.45 -8.58
C TYR A 174 22.81 -0.91 -9.12
N MET A 175 21.84 -1.77 -9.42
CA MET A 175 22.09 -3.08 -10.02
C MET A 175 22.81 -2.95 -11.36
N ASN A 176 22.39 -2.01 -12.23
CA ASN A 176 23.04 -1.72 -13.50
C ASN A 176 24.42 -1.05 -13.36
N SER A 177 24.73 -0.50 -12.18
CA SER A 177 26.05 0.04 -11.83
C SER A 177 26.99 -1.04 -11.25
N GLY A 178 26.63 -2.33 -11.37
CA GLY A 178 27.47 -3.47 -10.97
C GLY A 178 27.31 -3.92 -9.51
N TYR A 179 26.21 -3.50 -8.82
CA TYR A 179 25.86 -3.99 -7.50
C TYR A 179 24.88 -5.15 -7.62
N GLU A 180 25.40 -6.34 -7.88
CA GLU A 180 24.60 -7.51 -8.26
C GLU A 180 24.09 -8.36 -7.09
N TYR A 181 24.62 -8.15 -5.89
CA TYR A 181 24.21 -8.87 -4.69
C TYR A 181 23.44 -7.94 -3.75
N VAL A 182 22.40 -8.48 -3.16
CA VAL A 182 21.48 -7.71 -2.31
C VAL A 182 21.38 -8.37 -0.95
N VAL A 183 21.48 -7.57 0.11
CA VAL A 183 21.05 -7.94 1.45
C VAL A 183 19.62 -7.44 1.59
N ASP A 184 18.67 -8.35 1.60
CA ASP A 184 17.27 -8.07 1.89
C ASP A 184 17.06 -8.14 3.41
N MET A 185 16.92 -6.98 4.07
CA MET A 185 16.84 -6.85 5.52
C MET A 185 15.37 -6.83 5.96
N ASP A 186 14.95 -7.81 6.75
CA ASP A 186 13.62 -7.88 7.35
C ASP A 186 13.71 -7.69 8.87
N LEU A 187 12.98 -6.72 9.40
CA LEU A 187 12.90 -6.46 10.84
C LEU A 187 11.77 -7.29 11.47
N GLU A 188 12.07 -7.96 12.58
CA GLU A 188 11.07 -8.77 13.27
C GLU A 188 10.08 -7.89 14.01
N LYS A 189 8.81 -7.87 13.53
CA LYS A 189 7.71 -7.13 14.16
C LYS A 189 8.12 -5.70 14.56
N PHE A 190 8.70 -4.97 13.63
CA PHE A 190 9.32 -3.66 13.88
C PHE A 190 8.47 -2.77 14.79
N PHE A 191 7.20 -2.56 14.47
CA PHE A 191 6.33 -1.69 15.27
C PHE A 191 6.11 -2.20 16.71
N ASP A 192 6.13 -3.50 16.94
CA ASP A 192 5.92 -4.10 18.28
C ASP A 192 7.21 -4.09 19.11
N THR A 193 8.38 -3.91 18.48
CA THR A 193 9.70 -4.05 19.12
C THR A 193 10.47 -2.76 19.32
N VAL A 194 9.95 -1.62 18.84
CA VAL A 194 10.59 -0.30 19.00
C VAL A 194 10.84 -0.01 20.48
N ASN A 195 12.08 0.29 20.83
CA ASN A 195 12.45 0.74 22.16
C ASN A 195 11.97 2.19 22.38
N GLN A 196 11.00 2.39 23.28
CA GLN A 196 10.35 3.68 23.52
C GLN A 196 11.33 4.73 24.09
N SER A 197 12.25 4.31 24.96
CA SER A 197 13.28 5.20 25.53
C SER A 197 14.25 5.67 24.43
N LYS A 198 14.67 4.74 23.54
CA LYS A 198 15.52 5.09 22.40
C LYS A 198 14.80 6.02 21.43
N MET A 199 13.52 5.83 21.18
CA MET A 199 12.70 6.75 20.38
C MET A 199 12.66 8.14 21.02
N ALA A 200 12.39 8.22 22.32
CA ALA A 200 12.36 9.50 23.05
C ALA A 200 13.73 10.21 23.02
N GLU A 201 14.84 9.48 23.15
CA GLU A 201 16.20 10.01 22.98
C GLU A 201 16.40 10.62 21.59
N ILE A 202 16.04 9.90 20.52
CA ILE A 202 16.19 10.40 19.14
C ILE A 202 15.33 11.65 18.92
N LEU A 203 14.07 11.65 19.40
CA LEU A 203 13.17 12.80 19.31
C LEU A 203 13.73 14.03 20.01
N SER A 204 14.33 13.86 21.20
CA SER A 204 14.87 14.97 22.02
C SER A 204 16.06 15.69 21.38
N ARG A 205 16.74 15.06 20.44
CA ARG A 205 17.82 15.71 19.67
C ARG A 205 17.30 16.87 18.82
N THR A 206 16.09 16.74 18.28
CA THR A 206 15.45 17.70 17.38
C THR A 206 14.37 18.52 18.10
N ILE A 207 13.47 17.87 18.83
CA ILE A 207 12.34 18.51 19.52
C ILE A 207 12.81 19.06 20.86
N LYS A 208 12.70 20.39 21.05
CA LYS A 208 13.09 21.06 22.32
C LYS A 208 11.89 21.30 23.25
N ASP A 209 10.67 21.08 22.79
CA ASP A 209 9.46 21.11 23.62
C ASP A 209 9.22 19.73 24.26
N GLY A 210 9.65 19.55 25.50
CA GLY A 210 9.52 18.30 26.23
C GLY A 210 8.07 17.84 26.43
N ARG A 211 7.08 18.76 26.34
CA ARG A 211 5.65 18.44 26.44
C ARG A 211 5.21 17.60 25.24
N VAL A 212 5.74 17.91 24.03
CA VAL A 212 5.48 17.13 22.81
C VAL A 212 6.06 15.73 22.93
N ILE A 213 7.30 15.60 23.40
CA ILE A 213 7.94 14.28 23.62
C ILE A 213 7.13 13.46 24.63
N SER A 214 6.70 14.09 25.74
CA SER A 214 5.86 13.46 26.75
C SER A 214 4.51 12.98 26.17
N LEU A 215 3.89 13.77 25.30
CA LEU A 215 2.65 13.39 24.63
C LEU A 215 2.85 12.19 23.68
N ILE A 216 3.92 12.21 22.87
CA ILE A 216 4.27 11.08 21.99
C ILE A 216 4.56 9.82 22.81
N HIS A 217 5.30 9.95 23.92
CA HIS A 217 5.60 8.84 24.80
C HIS A 217 4.32 8.21 25.39
N ARG A 218 3.36 9.03 25.80
CA ARG A 218 2.04 8.54 26.26
C ARG A 218 1.28 7.77 25.17
N TYR A 219 1.40 8.18 23.90
CA TYR A 219 0.83 7.41 22.80
C TYR A 219 1.49 6.05 22.62
N MET A 220 2.79 5.95 22.84
CA MET A 220 3.49 4.67 22.80
C MET A 220 3.09 3.75 23.96
N GLN A 221 2.76 4.34 25.13
CA GLN A 221 2.36 3.62 26.35
C GLN A 221 0.84 3.44 26.53
N ALA A 222 0.03 3.85 25.55
CA ALA A 222 -1.43 3.85 25.70
C ALA A 222 -2.07 2.47 25.97
N GLY A 223 -1.31 1.40 25.79
CA GLY A 223 -1.80 0.04 25.95
C GLY A 223 -2.65 -0.44 24.80
N VAL A 224 -3.02 -1.69 24.85
CA VAL A 224 -3.81 -2.37 23.80
C VAL A 224 -4.97 -3.12 24.45
N VAL A 225 -6.13 -3.10 23.81
CA VAL A 225 -7.28 -3.93 24.23
C VAL A 225 -7.44 -5.08 23.22
N VAL A 226 -7.37 -6.31 23.75
CA VAL A 226 -7.54 -7.56 22.99
C VAL A 226 -8.74 -8.29 23.57
N GLN A 227 -9.80 -8.52 22.78
CA GLN A 227 -10.99 -9.23 23.25
C GLN A 227 -11.49 -8.75 24.64
N GLU A 228 -11.57 -7.41 24.82
CA GLU A 228 -12.00 -6.72 26.05
C GLU A 228 -10.99 -6.75 27.23
N HIS A 229 -9.83 -7.40 27.08
CA HIS A 229 -8.78 -7.38 28.07
C HIS A 229 -7.73 -6.31 27.73
N TYR A 230 -7.36 -5.51 28.74
CA TYR A 230 -6.31 -4.50 28.63
C TYR A 230 -4.93 -5.14 28.82
N GLU A 231 -4.00 -4.83 27.93
CA GLU A 231 -2.59 -5.19 28.01
C GLU A 231 -1.73 -3.93 27.97
N GLU A 232 -0.80 -3.81 28.89
CA GLU A 232 0.17 -2.72 28.86
C GLU A 232 1.15 -2.85 27.70
N THR A 233 1.55 -1.71 27.13
CA THR A 233 2.55 -1.64 26.07
C THR A 233 3.85 -1.06 26.60
N LEU A 234 4.78 -1.94 27.03
CA LEU A 234 6.12 -1.55 27.51
C LEU A 234 7.11 -1.28 26.37
N THR A 235 6.85 -1.83 25.20
CA THR A 235 7.66 -1.67 23.98
C THR A 235 6.76 -1.45 22.78
N GLY A 236 7.32 -0.90 21.72
CA GLY A 236 6.63 -0.75 20.45
C GLY A 236 5.93 0.59 20.27
N VAL A 237 5.46 0.74 19.05
CA VAL A 237 4.61 1.85 18.58
C VAL A 237 3.37 1.23 17.96
N SER A 238 2.19 1.71 18.30
CA SER A 238 0.92 1.18 17.81
C SER A 238 0.88 1.16 16.27
N GLN A 239 0.79 -0.02 15.67
CA GLN A 239 0.65 -0.16 14.21
C GLN A 239 -0.77 0.23 13.79
N GLY A 240 -0.93 1.35 13.07
CA GLY A 240 -2.20 1.83 12.53
C GLY A 240 -2.60 3.25 12.91
N GLY A 241 -1.83 3.92 13.77
CA GLY A 241 -2.00 5.34 14.06
C GLY A 241 -1.32 6.23 13.01
N PRO A 242 -1.85 7.46 12.76
CA PRO A 242 -1.27 8.40 11.80
C PRO A 242 0.16 8.86 12.10
N LEU A 243 0.58 8.78 13.35
CA LEU A 243 1.91 9.18 13.80
C LEU A 243 2.96 8.07 13.58
N SER A 244 2.55 6.81 13.59
CA SER A 244 3.46 5.66 13.55
C SER A 244 4.38 5.60 12.33
N PRO A 245 3.96 5.96 11.11
CA PRO A 245 4.84 6.01 9.94
C PRO A 245 5.98 7.02 10.09
N LEU A 246 5.69 8.19 10.66
CA LEU A 246 6.71 9.21 10.92
C LEU A 246 7.72 8.73 11.97
N LEU A 247 7.25 8.16 13.08
CA LEU A 247 8.14 7.62 14.12
C LEU A 247 9.00 6.47 13.58
N SER A 248 8.44 5.63 12.71
CA SER A 248 9.20 4.60 11.99
C SER A 248 10.36 5.19 11.20
N ASN A 249 10.10 6.21 10.39
CA ASN A 249 11.14 6.86 9.61
C ASN A 249 12.18 7.58 10.49
N ILE A 250 11.78 8.22 11.58
CA ILE A 250 12.71 8.86 12.53
C ILE A 250 13.67 7.82 13.13
N MET A 251 13.16 6.67 13.57
CA MET A 251 13.99 5.59 14.12
C MET A 251 14.94 5.02 13.08
N LEU A 252 14.42 4.69 11.88
CA LEU A 252 15.18 4.04 10.83
C LEU A 252 16.12 5.00 10.08
N ASN A 253 15.95 6.31 10.21
CA ASN A 253 16.91 7.28 9.70
C ASN A 253 18.29 7.17 10.37
N GLU A 254 18.34 6.66 11.61
CA GLU A 254 19.63 6.36 12.26
C GLU A 254 20.36 5.20 11.54
N LEU A 255 19.61 4.20 11.04
CA LEU A 255 20.15 3.16 10.17
C LEU A 255 20.61 3.74 8.83
N ASP A 256 19.79 4.59 8.22
CA ASP A 256 20.11 5.22 6.93
C ASP A 256 21.42 6.01 7.02
N LYS A 257 21.58 6.85 8.06
CA LYS A 257 22.81 7.60 8.33
C LYS A 257 24.03 6.70 8.51
N GLU A 258 23.87 5.57 9.19
CA GLU A 258 24.98 4.62 9.38
C GLU A 258 25.36 3.93 8.06
N LEU A 259 24.37 3.58 7.22
CA LEU A 259 24.63 3.04 5.89
C LEU A 259 25.35 4.04 4.98
N GLU A 260 24.91 5.29 4.98
CA GLU A 260 25.57 6.40 4.25
C GLU A 260 27.00 6.63 4.73
N LYS A 261 27.22 6.71 6.04
CA LYS A 261 28.54 6.86 6.66
C LYS A 261 29.52 5.77 6.23
N ARG A 262 29.03 4.54 6.06
CA ARG A 262 29.83 3.40 5.59
C ARG A 262 29.95 3.33 4.07
N GLY A 263 29.33 4.24 3.32
CA GLY A 263 29.35 4.26 1.86
C GLY A 263 28.54 3.16 1.18
N HIS A 264 27.60 2.53 1.88
CA HIS A 264 26.75 1.51 1.31
C HIS A 264 25.72 2.11 0.32
N ARG A 265 25.44 1.38 -0.75
CA ARG A 265 24.31 1.65 -1.64
C ARG A 265 23.10 0.92 -1.11
N PHE A 266 22.04 1.63 -0.80
CA PHE A 266 20.82 1.04 -0.25
C PHE A 266 19.58 1.77 -0.73
N VAL A 267 18.44 1.12 -0.59
CA VAL A 267 17.13 1.69 -0.83
C VAL A 267 16.20 1.18 0.26
N ARG A 268 15.53 2.09 0.96
CA ARG A 268 14.61 1.73 2.04
C ARG A 268 13.19 2.23 1.74
N TYR A 269 12.21 1.37 1.93
CA TYR A 269 10.81 1.72 1.87
C TYR A 269 10.12 1.26 3.17
N ALA A 270 9.89 2.19 4.11
CA ALA A 270 9.45 1.89 5.47
C ALA A 270 10.47 0.97 6.19
N ASP A 271 10.02 -0.22 6.61
CA ASP A 271 10.83 -1.28 7.23
C ASP A 271 11.55 -2.20 6.23
N ASP A 272 11.12 -2.21 4.95
CA ASP A 272 11.78 -2.97 3.89
C ASP A 272 13.06 -2.25 3.42
N CYS A 273 14.25 -2.81 3.70
CA CYS A 273 15.54 -2.22 3.35
C CYS A 273 16.38 -3.18 2.50
N MET A 274 16.79 -2.71 1.31
CA MET A 274 17.70 -3.42 0.43
C MET A 274 19.06 -2.74 0.42
N ILE A 275 20.12 -3.47 0.80
CA ILE A 275 21.51 -2.98 0.73
C ILE A 275 22.19 -3.71 -0.41
N LEU A 276 22.75 -2.96 -1.35
CA LEU A 276 23.33 -3.52 -2.57
C LEU A 276 24.86 -3.59 -2.47
N CYS A 277 25.42 -4.71 -2.87
CA CYS A 277 26.86 -5.02 -2.80
C CYS A 277 27.36 -5.55 -4.14
N ARG A 278 28.68 -5.41 -4.40
CA ARG A 278 29.30 -5.89 -5.63
C ARG A 278 29.63 -7.39 -5.61
N SER A 279 29.75 -8.00 -4.43
CA SER A 279 30.05 -9.42 -4.30
C SER A 279 29.28 -10.06 -3.15
N ARG A 280 29.08 -11.37 -3.23
CA ARG A 280 28.40 -12.16 -2.19
C ARG A 280 29.10 -12.06 -0.84
N LYS A 281 30.45 -12.15 -0.82
CA LYS A 281 31.23 -12.00 0.41
C LYS A 281 31.08 -10.63 1.06
N ALA A 282 30.99 -9.58 0.25
CA ALA A 282 30.74 -8.21 0.75
C ALA A 282 29.32 -8.12 1.33
N ALA A 283 28.32 -8.70 0.67
CA ALA A 283 26.95 -8.72 1.15
C ALA A 283 26.81 -9.49 2.48
N GLU A 284 27.44 -10.64 2.63
CA GLU A 284 27.44 -11.43 3.87
C GLU A 284 28.06 -10.64 5.04
N ARG A 285 29.23 -10.01 4.82
CA ARG A 285 29.86 -9.15 5.84
C ARG A 285 29.01 -7.96 6.20
N THR A 286 28.36 -7.34 5.20
CA THR A 286 27.45 -6.21 5.42
C THR A 286 26.24 -6.64 6.24
N LYS A 287 25.63 -7.78 5.90
CA LYS A 287 24.53 -8.40 6.66
C LYS A 287 24.89 -8.53 8.14
N GLU A 288 26.01 -9.16 8.45
CA GLU A 288 26.43 -9.37 9.85
C GLU A 288 26.72 -8.06 10.58
N SER A 289 27.41 -7.15 9.93
CA SER A 289 27.82 -5.87 10.51
C SER A 289 26.62 -4.95 10.78
N ILE A 290 25.66 -4.90 9.84
CA ILE A 290 24.44 -4.09 9.99
C ILE A 290 23.48 -4.73 11.00
N THR A 291 23.36 -6.06 11.02
CA THR A 291 22.59 -6.77 12.06
C THR A 291 23.09 -6.40 13.46
N ARG A 292 24.42 -6.43 13.68
CA ARG A 292 25.00 -6.02 14.99
C ARG A 292 24.69 -4.55 15.33
N TYR A 293 24.67 -3.66 14.34
CA TYR A 293 24.32 -2.27 14.56
C TYR A 293 22.85 -2.11 14.95
N ILE A 294 21.95 -2.75 14.21
CA ILE A 294 20.50 -2.69 14.43
C ILE A 294 20.17 -3.25 15.84
N GLU A 295 20.71 -4.41 16.19
CA GLU A 295 20.44 -5.05 17.48
C GLU A 295 21.13 -4.32 18.65
N GLY A 296 22.38 -3.88 18.47
CA GLY A 296 23.17 -3.28 19.55
C GLY A 296 23.00 -1.76 19.74
N LYS A 297 22.59 -1.00 18.72
CA LYS A 297 22.45 0.46 18.79
C LYS A 297 21.03 0.97 18.68
N LEU A 298 20.20 0.31 17.88
CA LEU A 298 18.80 0.68 17.72
C LEU A 298 17.86 -0.15 18.61
N PHE A 299 18.37 -1.25 19.18
CA PHE A 299 17.61 -2.18 20.01
C PHE A 299 16.39 -2.77 19.26
N LEU A 300 16.52 -2.94 17.94
CA LEU A 300 15.54 -3.57 17.10
C LEU A 300 15.96 -5.02 16.83
N LYS A 301 15.00 -5.90 16.52
CA LYS A 301 15.27 -7.30 16.22
C LYS A 301 15.31 -7.51 14.70
N VAL A 302 16.36 -8.18 14.23
CA VAL A 302 16.46 -8.61 12.82
C VAL A 302 15.86 -9.99 12.67
N ASN A 303 14.98 -10.17 11.71
CA ASN A 303 14.44 -11.48 11.36
C ASN A 303 15.47 -12.25 10.56
N ARG A 304 16.26 -13.10 11.24
CA ARG A 304 17.38 -13.82 10.64
C ARG A 304 16.96 -14.85 9.57
N GLU A 305 15.75 -15.39 9.67
CA GLU A 305 15.23 -16.36 8.70
C GLU A 305 14.85 -15.69 7.36
N LYS A 306 14.35 -14.47 7.43
CA LYS A 306 13.92 -13.74 6.24
C LYS A 306 15.00 -12.80 5.70
N THR A 307 15.96 -12.38 6.53
CA THR A 307 17.08 -11.57 6.09
C THR A 307 18.04 -12.43 5.29
N VAL A 308 18.05 -12.24 3.98
CA VAL A 308 18.79 -13.09 3.04
C VAL A 308 19.80 -12.30 2.22
N VAL A 309 20.84 -12.99 1.78
CA VAL A 309 21.76 -12.50 0.74
C VAL A 309 21.46 -13.27 -0.53
N ALA A 310 21.10 -12.56 -1.58
CA ALA A 310 20.74 -13.16 -2.86
C ALA A 310 21.27 -12.34 -4.04
N GLU A 311 21.28 -12.93 -5.22
CA GLU A 311 21.51 -12.19 -6.45
C GLU A 311 20.30 -11.28 -6.75
N CYS A 312 20.57 -10.14 -7.36
CA CYS A 312 19.54 -9.15 -7.67
C CYS A 312 18.36 -9.70 -8.49
N THR A 313 18.60 -10.71 -9.33
CA THR A 313 17.57 -11.38 -10.16
C THR A 313 16.63 -12.31 -9.37
N GLU A 314 17.00 -12.68 -8.15
CA GLU A 314 16.26 -13.60 -7.30
C GLU A 314 15.39 -12.90 -6.25
N VAL A 315 15.65 -11.60 -6.01
CA VAL A 315 14.95 -10.84 -4.96
C VAL A 315 13.58 -10.36 -5.40
N LYS A 316 12.70 -10.20 -4.39
CA LYS A 316 11.41 -9.52 -4.53
C LYS A 316 11.46 -8.23 -3.74
N TYR A 317 11.23 -7.09 -4.40
CA TYR A 317 11.13 -5.80 -3.73
C TYR A 317 9.82 -5.09 -4.08
N LEU A 318 9.03 -4.73 -3.09
CA LEU A 318 7.75 -4.02 -3.23
C LEU A 318 6.80 -4.63 -4.29
N GLY A 319 6.83 -5.96 -4.40
CA GLY A 319 6.01 -6.69 -5.38
C GLY A 319 6.62 -6.85 -6.76
N PHE A 320 7.73 -6.20 -7.03
CA PHE A 320 8.51 -6.35 -8.25
C PHE A 320 9.59 -7.42 -8.11
N GLY A 321 10.09 -7.90 -9.23
CA GLY A 321 11.28 -8.70 -9.37
C GLY A 321 12.17 -8.13 -10.47
N PHE A 322 13.35 -8.67 -10.60
CA PHE A 322 14.32 -8.20 -11.58
C PHE A 322 14.73 -9.35 -12.51
N TYR A 323 15.22 -9.01 -13.69
CA TYR A 323 15.76 -9.98 -14.62
C TYR A 323 16.82 -9.35 -15.50
N ARG A 324 17.79 -10.14 -15.94
CA ARG A 324 18.83 -9.71 -16.85
C ARG A 324 18.36 -9.92 -18.29
N ARG A 325 18.34 -8.86 -19.10
CA ARG A 325 18.01 -8.94 -20.52
C ARG A 325 19.16 -9.62 -21.26
N LYS A 326 18.84 -10.62 -22.08
CA LYS A 326 19.88 -11.44 -22.79
C LYS A 326 20.69 -10.66 -23.83
N MET A 327 20.13 -9.60 -24.42
CA MET A 327 20.75 -8.87 -25.53
C MET A 327 21.90 -7.96 -25.09
N ASP A 328 21.79 -7.33 -23.95
CA ASP A 328 22.73 -6.29 -23.47
C ASP A 328 23.16 -6.48 -22.01
N GLY A 329 22.62 -7.49 -21.36
CA GLY A 329 22.93 -7.76 -19.95
C GLY A 329 22.29 -6.78 -18.95
N GLU A 330 21.48 -5.82 -19.41
CA GLU A 330 20.81 -4.85 -18.57
C GLU A 330 19.81 -5.50 -17.61
N ILE A 331 19.83 -5.07 -16.35
CA ILE A 331 18.83 -5.48 -15.36
C ILE A 331 17.57 -4.66 -15.58
N ARG A 332 16.43 -5.34 -15.71
CA ARG A 332 15.11 -4.76 -15.93
C ARG A 332 14.12 -5.22 -14.88
N ILE A 333 13.07 -4.40 -14.73
CA ILE A 333 11.99 -4.62 -13.78
C ILE A 333 10.92 -5.53 -14.41
N LYS A 334 10.49 -6.54 -13.68
CA LYS A 334 9.32 -7.38 -14.00
C LYS A 334 8.35 -7.43 -12.85
N VAL A 335 7.10 -7.78 -13.11
CA VAL A 335 6.16 -8.13 -12.04
C VAL A 335 6.61 -9.44 -11.39
N HIS A 336 6.71 -9.48 -10.07
CA HIS A 336 7.11 -10.69 -9.37
C HIS A 336 6.01 -11.77 -9.48
N PRO A 337 6.35 -13.07 -9.65
CA PRO A 337 5.36 -14.15 -9.83
C PRO A 337 4.32 -14.26 -8.72
N LYS A 338 4.67 -13.95 -7.47
CA LYS A 338 3.71 -13.90 -6.35
C LYS A 338 2.67 -12.77 -6.56
N SER A 339 3.08 -11.61 -7.08
CA SER A 339 2.18 -10.49 -7.38
C SER A 339 1.28 -10.79 -8.57
N GLU A 340 1.80 -11.45 -9.60
CA GLU A 340 1.01 -11.94 -10.74
C GLU A 340 -0.06 -12.95 -10.28
N ARG A 341 0.31 -13.88 -9.40
CA ARG A 341 -0.65 -14.86 -8.84
C ARG A 341 -1.80 -14.16 -8.10
N LYS A 342 -1.49 -13.19 -7.24
CA LYS A 342 -2.51 -12.39 -6.54
C LYS A 342 -3.44 -11.67 -7.50
N MET A 343 -2.90 -11.03 -8.53
CA MET A 343 -3.69 -10.39 -9.58
C MET A 343 -4.64 -11.40 -10.24
N ARG A 344 -4.14 -12.57 -10.61
CA ARG A 344 -4.97 -13.63 -11.20
C ARG A 344 -6.06 -14.12 -10.25
N ASP A 345 -5.76 -14.26 -8.96
CA ASP A 345 -6.74 -14.67 -7.95
C ASP A 345 -7.84 -13.61 -7.79
N ARG A 346 -7.47 -12.33 -7.74
CA ARG A 346 -8.45 -11.24 -7.69
C ARG A 346 -9.34 -11.18 -8.92
N ILE A 347 -8.78 -11.34 -10.13
CA ILE A 347 -9.57 -11.43 -11.36
C ILE A 347 -10.51 -12.65 -11.31
N ARG A 348 -10.07 -13.80 -10.78
CA ARG A 348 -10.94 -14.97 -10.60
C ARG A 348 -12.14 -14.65 -9.71
N GLU A 349 -11.91 -13.92 -8.63
CA GLU A 349 -12.95 -13.47 -7.70
C GLU A 349 -13.94 -12.52 -8.38
N LEU A 350 -13.45 -11.44 -8.99
CA LEU A 350 -14.25 -10.44 -9.70
C LEU A 350 -15.07 -11.02 -10.87
N THR A 351 -14.57 -12.10 -11.48
CA THR A 351 -15.20 -12.78 -12.60
C THR A 351 -15.85 -14.12 -12.22
N ARG A 352 -16.22 -14.30 -10.95
CA ARG A 352 -16.98 -15.48 -10.52
C ARG A 352 -18.35 -15.50 -11.16
N ARG A 353 -18.69 -16.61 -11.86
CA ARG A 353 -19.97 -16.79 -12.58
C ARG A 353 -21.16 -17.09 -11.67
N ASN A 354 -20.92 -17.36 -10.38
CA ASN A 354 -21.97 -17.75 -9.42
C ASN A 354 -22.46 -16.58 -8.56
N GLN A 355 -22.05 -15.37 -8.87
CA GLN A 355 -22.52 -14.16 -8.19
C GLN A 355 -23.65 -13.53 -8.99
N SER A 356 -24.73 -13.14 -8.31
CA SER A 356 -25.85 -12.40 -8.88
C SER A 356 -25.49 -10.91 -8.93
N ARG A 357 -24.72 -10.51 -9.95
CA ARG A 357 -24.29 -9.11 -10.16
C ARG A 357 -24.46 -8.76 -11.65
N SER A 358 -24.83 -7.52 -11.91
CA SER A 358 -24.89 -6.98 -13.26
C SER A 358 -23.50 -6.88 -13.91
N HIS A 359 -23.44 -6.79 -15.24
CA HIS A 359 -22.19 -6.51 -15.95
C HIS A 359 -21.64 -5.13 -15.61
N GLU A 360 -22.51 -4.16 -15.35
CA GLU A 360 -22.14 -2.80 -14.96
C GLU A 360 -21.38 -2.78 -13.64
N GLU A 361 -21.94 -3.41 -12.56
CA GLU A 361 -21.27 -3.53 -11.27
C GLU A 361 -19.94 -4.27 -11.36
N ARG A 362 -19.91 -5.38 -12.12
CA ARG A 362 -18.69 -6.18 -12.33
C ARG A 362 -17.61 -5.39 -13.04
N SER A 363 -17.98 -4.67 -14.12
CA SER A 363 -17.02 -3.87 -14.90
C SER A 363 -16.48 -2.71 -14.08
N LYS A 364 -17.33 -2.04 -13.28
CA LYS A 364 -16.90 -0.95 -12.38
C LYS A 364 -15.82 -1.42 -11.40
N GLU A 365 -16.06 -2.53 -10.69
CA GLU A 365 -15.07 -3.09 -9.76
C GLU A 365 -13.80 -3.60 -10.47
N ALA A 366 -13.97 -4.31 -11.60
CA ALA A 366 -12.84 -4.82 -12.37
C ALA A 366 -11.98 -3.68 -12.94
N ASN A 367 -12.60 -2.64 -13.45
CA ASN A 367 -11.90 -1.48 -14.00
C ASN A 367 -11.14 -0.70 -12.93
N ALA A 368 -11.74 -0.50 -11.74
CA ALA A 368 -11.04 0.12 -10.62
C ALA A 368 -9.79 -0.69 -10.23
N TYR A 369 -9.92 -2.02 -10.16
CA TYR A 369 -8.80 -2.90 -9.87
C TYR A 369 -7.72 -2.85 -10.98
N ILE A 370 -8.11 -2.92 -12.26
CA ILE A 370 -7.17 -2.88 -13.40
C ILE A 370 -6.38 -1.57 -13.40
N ARG A 371 -7.06 -0.43 -13.24
CA ARG A 371 -6.40 0.88 -13.18
C ARG A 371 -5.38 0.94 -12.05
N GLY A 372 -5.79 0.64 -10.83
CA GLY A 372 -4.89 0.67 -9.67
C GLY A 372 -3.70 -0.27 -9.83
N TRP A 373 -3.93 -1.50 -10.32
CA TRP A 373 -2.87 -2.48 -10.50
C TRP A 373 -1.87 -2.08 -11.61
N VAL A 374 -2.36 -1.61 -12.75
CA VAL A 374 -1.51 -1.20 -13.87
C VAL A 374 -0.76 0.09 -13.54
N ASN A 375 -1.40 1.07 -12.89
CA ASN A 375 -0.73 2.29 -12.46
C ASN A 375 0.44 2.00 -11.49
N TYR A 376 0.30 0.98 -10.64
CA TYR A 376 1.39 0.59 -9.73
C TYR A 376 2.50 -0.17 -10.45
N TYR A 377 2.16 -1.18 -11.24
CA TYR A 377 3.15 -2.06 -11.89
C TYR A 377 3.62 -1.56 -13.27
N GLY A 378 3.13 -0.41 -13.75
CA GLY A 378 3.39 0.11 -15.08
C GLY A 378 4.86 0.39 -15.42
N ILE A 379 5.73 0.50 -14.40
CA ILE A 379 7.18 0.62 -14.59
C ILE A 379 7.85 -0.72 -15.00
N ALA A 380 7.14 -1.84 -14.88
CA ALA A 380 7.68 -3.16 -15.21
C ALA A 380 7.45 -3.53 -16.67
N ASP A 381 8.29 -4.39 -17.22
CA ASP A 381 8.10 -5.02 -18.52
C ASP A 381 6.90 -5.97 -18.48
N MET A 382 5.69 -5.44 -18.70
CA MET A 382 4.46 -6.21 -18.53
C MET A 382 3.59 -6.30 -19.80
N LYS A 383 4.04 -5.84 -20.96
CA LYS A 383 3.27 -5.88 -22.22
C LYS A 383 2.73 -7.27 -22.55
N THR A 384 3.58 -8.29 -22.46
CA THR A 384 3.18 -9.69 -22.69
C THR A 384 2.22 -10.20 -21.61
N LEU A 385 2.49 -9.87 -20.34
CA LEU A 385 1.64 -10.24 -19.21
C LEU A 385 0.24 -9.62 -19.36
N ALA A 386 0.15 -8.34 -19.71
CA ALA A 386 -1.11 -7.63 -19.95
C ALA A 386 -1.92 -8.34 -21.03
N ARG A 387 -1.31 -8.59 -22.20
CA ARG A 387 -1.97 -9.28 -23.34
C ARG A 387 -2.50 -10.66 -22.97
N VAL A 388 -1.70 -11.48 -22.29
CA VAL A 388 -2.11 -12.82 -21.85
C VAL A 388 -3.23 -12.76 -20.83
N THR A 389 -3.15 -11.81 -19.90
CA THR A 389 -4.17 -11.61 -18.87
C THR A 389 -5.49 -11.15 -19.47
N ASP A 390 -5.46 -10.25 -20.45
CA ASP A 390 -6.65 -9.80 -21.18
C ASP A 390 -7.34 -10.96 -21.92
N GLY A 391 -6.58 -11.79 -22.58
CA GLY A 391 -7.12 -12.98 -23.26
C GLY A 391 -7.83 -13.92 -22.30
N TRP A 392 -7.24 -14.14 -21.14
CA TRP A 392 -7.81 -14.97 -20.09
C TRP A 392 -9.03 -14.32 -19.42
N MET A 393 -9.00 -13.01 -19.13
CA MET A 393 -10.14 -12.27 -18.56
C MET A 393 -11.32 -12.25 -19.53
N ARG A 394 -11.11 -11.99 -20.81
CA ARG A 394 -12.15 -12.05 -21.84
C ARG A 394 -12.83 -13.42 -21.90
N ARG A 395 -12.06 -14.49 -21.79
CA ARG A 395 -12.62 -15.85 -21.71
C ARG A 395 -13.48 -16.06 -20.47
N LYS A 396 -13.09 -15.49 -19.33
CA LYS A 396 -13.90 -15.49 -18.10
C LYS A 396 -15.23 -14.77 -18.29
N ILE A 397 -15.20 -13.58 -18.89
CA ILE A 397 -16.42 -12.79 -19.15
C ILE A 397 -17.35 -13.53 -20.11
N ARG A 398 -16.82 -14.12 -21.20
CA ARG A 398 -17.63 -14.98 -22.09
C ARG A 398 -18.27 -16.14 -21.35
N THR A 399 -17.61 -16.70 -20.36
CA THR A 399 -18.16 -17.79 -19.52
C THR A 399 -19.36 -17.31 -18.69
N ILE A 400 -19.33 -16.06 -18.22
CA ILE A 400 -20.45 -15.44 -17.49
C ILE A 400 -21.63 -15.25 -18.41
N ILE A 401 -21.42 -14.57 -19.56
CA ILE A 401 -22.47 -14.32 -20.56
C ILE A 401 -23.09 -15.62 -21.02
N TRP A 402 -22.27 -16.65 -21.31
CA TRP A 402 -22.75 -17.95 -21.73
C TRP A 402 -23.60 -18.65 -20.66
N LYS A 403 -23.32 -18.45 -19.39
CA LYS A 403 -24.13 -18.93 -18.29
C LYS A 403 -25.47 -18.18 -18.17
N GLU A 404 -25.45 -16.86 -18.39
CA GLU A 404 -26.64 -16.01 -18.37
C GLU A 404 -27.66 -16.42 -19.46
N TRP A 405 -27.16 -16.87 -20.60
CA TRP A 405 -28.00 -17.46 -21.66
C TRP A 405 -28.45 -18.90 -21.29
N LYS A 406 -29.25 -19.04 -20.26
CA LYS A 406 -29.55 -20.32 -19.61
C LYS A 406 -30.10 -21.37 -20.59
N ARG A 407 -31.06 -20.99 -21.46
CA ARG A 407 -31.82 -21.90 -22.33
C ARG A 407 -31.16 -21.98 -23.73
N PRO A 408 -31.16 -23.19 -24.37
CA PRO A 408 -30.67 -23.36 -25.73
C PRO A 408 -31.28 -22.38 -26.73
N LYS A 409 -32.60 -22.16 -26.65
CA LYS A 409 -33.30 -21.17 -27.50
C LYS A 409 -32.72 -19.75 -27.38
N THR A 410 -32.43 -19.32 -26.15
CA THR A 410 -31.79 -18.02 -25.88
C THR A 410 -30.39 -17.97 -26.48
N ARG A 411 -29.57 -19.01 -26.26
CA ARG A 411 -28.21 -19.10 -26.83
C ARG A 411 -28.21 -18.99 -28.34
N ILE A 412 -29.11 -19.73 -29.01
CA ILE A 412 -29.23 -19.69 -30.46
C ILE A 412 -29.59 -18.27 -30.94
N ARG A 413 -30.66 -17.69 -30.37
CA ARG A 413 -31.12 -16.34 -30.73
C ARG A 413 -30.01 -15.29 -30.51
N GLU A 414 -29.31 -15.34 -29.40
CA GLU A 414 -28.23 -14.37 -29.09
C GLU A 414 -27.00 -14.54 -29.97
N LEU A 415 -26.71 -15.75 -30.44
CA LEU A 415 -25.66 -16.00 -31.42
C LEU A 415 -26.07 -15.48 -32.82
N GLU A 416 -27.30 -15.74 -33.26
CA GLU A 416 -27.81 -15.23 -34.53
C GLU A 416 -27.82 -13.70 -34.58
N LYS A 417 -28.28 -13.03 -33.50
CA LYS A 417 -28.21 -11.57 -33.38
C LYS A 417 -26.79 -11.00 -33.55
N ARG A 418 -25.76 -11.80 -33.22
CA ARG A 418 -24.33 -11.41 -33.33
C ARG A 418 -23.67 -11.93 -34.61
N GLY A 419 -24.44 -12.26 -35.62
CA GLY A 419 -23.95 -12.61 -36.94
C GLY A 419 -23.41 -14.04 -37.09
N ILE A 420 -23.78 -14.96 -36.20
CA ILE A 420 -23.46 -16.39 -36.36
C ILE A 420 -24.56 -17.06 -37.17
N SER A 421 -24.18 -17.82 -38.20
CA SER A 421 -25.14 -18.52 -39.05
C SER A 421 -26.06 -19.45 -38.23
N ARG A 422 -27.33 -19.59 -38.63
CA ARG A 422 -28.33 -20.37 -37.93
C ARG A 422 -27.91 -21.84 -37.70
N LYS A 423 -27.21 -22.44 -38.67
CA LYS A 423 -26.66 -23.81 -38.52
C LYS A 423 -25.65 -23.89 -37.39
N THR A 424 -24.68 -22.97 -37.37
CA THR A 424 -23.64 -22.89 -36.37
C THR A 424 -24.21 -22.50 -35.00
N ALA A 425 -25.15 -21.56 -34.96
CA ALA A 425 -25.81 -21.12 -33.71
C ALA A 425 -26.57 -22.28 -33.05
N ARG A 426 -27.27 -23.11 -33.81
CA ARG A 426 -27.92 -24.34 -33.30
C ARG A 426 -26.92 -25.33 -32.78
N GLN A 427 -25.85 -25.64 -33.54
CA GLN A 427 -24.80 -26.58 -33.12
C GLN A 427 -24.16 -26.19 -31.79
N TYR A 428 -23.84 -24.91 -31.57
CA TYR A 428 -23.22 -24.45 -30.34
C TYR A 428 -24.22 -24.18 -29.22
N GLY A 429 -25.42 -23.68 -29.54
CA GLY A 429 -26.47 -23.36 -28.57
C GLY A 429 -27.01 -24.57 -27.83
N THR A 430 -27.09 -25.73 -28.50
CA THR A 430 -27.52 -27.02 -27.95
C THR A 430 -26.37 -27.86 -27.36
N SER A 431 -25.15 -27.40 -27.52
CA SER A 431 -23.96 -28.16 -27.08
C SER A 431 -23.97 -28.44 -25.56
N PRO A 432 -23.75 -29.70 -25.12
CA PRO A 432 -23.65 -30.07 -23.72
C PRO A 432 -22.30 -29.69 -23.09
N LYS A 433 -21.38 -29.16 -23.88
CA LYS A 433 -20.03 -28.80 -23.38
C LYS A 433 -20.09 -27.72 -22.29
N GLY A 434 -19.27 -27.87 -21.27
CA GLY A 434 -19.20 -26.93 -20.14
C GLY A 434 -18.85 -25.51 -20.55
N TYR A 435 -19.28 -24.51 -19.78
CA TYR A 435 -19.16 -23.07 -20.05
C TYR A 435 -17.76 -22.62 -20.43
N TRP A 436 -16.72 -23.13 -19.74
CA TRP A 436 -15.32 -22.78 -19.99
C TRP A 436 -14.82 -23.28 -21.36
N ARG A 437 -15.27 -24.48 -21.75
CA ARG A 437 -14.93 -25.04 -23.07
C ARG A 437 -15.64 -24.28 -24.19
N MET A 438 -16.91 -23.93 -23.97
CA MET A 438 -17.70 -23.14 -24.90
C MET A 438 -17.08 -21.75 -25.14
N ALA A 439 -16.66 -21.06 -24.09
CA ALA A 439 -16.04 -19.74 -24.17
C ALA A 439 -14.74 -19.69 -25.03
N LYS A 440 -14.14 -20.83 -25.39
CA LYS A 440 -12.96 -20.94 -26.26
C LYS A 440 -13.34 -21.22 -27.72
N THR A 441 -14.59 -21.53 -28.02
CA THR A 441 -14.98 -21.91 -29.40
C THR A 441 -14.98 -20.73 -30.36
N PRO A 442 -14.65 -20.93 -31.68
CA PRO A 442 -14.61 -19.85 -32.65
C PRO A 442 -15.91 -19.05 -32.74
N ALA A 443 -17.05 -19.75 -32.71
CA ALA A 443 -18.38 -19.10 -32.78
C ALA A 443 -18.61 -18.14 -31.60
N ILE A 444 -18.32 -18.56 -30.37
CA ILE A 444 -18.45 -17.71 -29.17
C ILE A 444 -17.41 -16.59 -29.20
N HIS A 445 -16.19 -16.84 -29.67
CA HIS A 445 -15.15 -15.84 -29.83
C HIS A 445 -15.58 -14.73 -30.81
N ARG A 446 -16.21 -15.10 -31.93
CA ARG A 446 -16.74 -14.15 -32.92
C ARG A 446 -17.96 -13.38 -32.40
N ALA A 447 -18.91 -14.09 -31.80
CA ALA A 447 -20.14 -13.48 -31.29
C ALA A 447 -19.89 -12.55 -30.06
N LEU A 448 -18.92 -12.88 -29.21
CA LEU A 448 -18.55 -12.13 -28.01
C LEU A 448 -17.10 -11.63 -28.14
N GLY A 449 -16.83 -10.93 -29.25
CA GLY A 449 -15.53 -10.29 -29.48
C GLY A 449 -15.26 -9.09 -28.58
N ASP A 450 -14.12 -8.47 -28.77
CA ASP A 450 -13.64 -7.35 -27.94
C ASP A 450 -14.63 -6.16 -27.92
N LYS A 451 -15.22 -5.85 -29.08
CA LYS A 451 -16.23 -4.79 -29.22
C LYS A 451 -17.43 -5.01 -28.28
N VAL A 452 -17.91 -6.25 -28.17
CA VAL A 452 -19.05 -6.59 -27.29
C VAL A 452 -18.64 -6.47 -25.82
N ILE A 453 -17.46 -6.96 -25.46
CA ILE A 453 -16.97 -6.91 -24.08
C ILE A 453 -16.71 -5.47 -23.63
N ARG A 454 -16.14 -4.62 -24.51
CA ARG A 454 -16.01 -3.18 -24.27
C ARG A 454 -17.37 -2.50 -24.12
N GLY A 455 -18.35 -2.87 -24.96
CA GLY A 455 -19.73 -2.37 -24.84
C GLY A 455 -20.42 -2.72 -23.50
N LEU A 456 -19.93 -3.73 -22.79
CA LEU A 456 -20.34 -4.06 -21.41
C LEU A 456 -19.55 -3.26 -20.33
N GLY A 457 -18.72 -2.30 -20.75
CA GLY A 457 -17.99 -1.40 -19.87
C GLY A 457 -16.62 -1.90 -19.39
N TYR A 458 -16.14 -3.07 -19.82
CA TYR A 458 -14.82 -3.59 -19.38
C TYR A 458 -13.66 -2.94 -20.14
N ILE A 459 -12.64 -2.46 -19.40
CA ILE A 459 -11.34 -2.06 -19.93
C ILE A 459 -10.37 -3.24 -19.94
N THR A 460 -9.24 -3.09 -20.65
CA THR A 460 -8.19 -4.11 -20.68
C THR A 460 -6.93 -3.65 -19.97
N PHE A 461 -6.11 -4.61 -19.52
CA PHE A 461 -4.78 -4.32 -18.96
C PHE A 461 -3.87 -3.68 -20.00
N THR A 462 -3.95 -4.12 -21.25
CA THR A 462 -3.16 -3.58 -22.35
C THR A 462 -3.48 -2.11 -22.61
N GLU A 463 -4.77 -1.75 -22.74
CA GLU A 463 -5.18 -0.35 -22.93
C GLU A 463 -4.76 0.56 -21.77
N GLN A 464 -4.90 0.07 -20.53
CA GLN A 464 -4.48 0.86 -19.37
C GLN A 464 -2.95 1.00 -19.31
N PHE A 465 -2.22 -0.04 -19.70
CA PHE A 465 -0.75 0.00 -19.73
C PHE A 465 -0.24 0.96 -20.79
N GLU A 466 -0.81 0.94 -22.00
CA GLU A 466 -0.50 1.89 -23.07
C GLU A 466 -0.74 3.34 -22.60
N LYS A 467 -1.87 3.62 -21.94
CA LYS A 467 -2.14 4.95 -21.38
C LYS A 467 -1.06 5.39 -20.35
N VAL A 468 -0.62 4.49 -19.48
CA VAL A 468 0.43 4.81 -18.51
C VAL A 468 1.77 5.09 -19.20
N CYS A 469 2.10 4.37 -20.28
CA CYS A 469 3.29 4.63 -21.08
C CYS A 469 3.21 5.98 -21.82
N ASP A 470 2.06 6.32 -22.38
CA ASP A 470 1.86 7.54 -23.18
C ASP A 470 1.86 8.82 -22.33
N THR A 471 1.40 8.75 -21.08
CA THR A 471 1.36 9.90 -20.16
C THR A 471 2.74 10.30 -19.58
N GLY A 472 3.83 9.70 -20.10
CA GLY A 472 5.20 10.15 -19.76
C GLY A 472 5.65 9.83 -18.36
N GLY A 473 4.94 8.98 -17.65
CA GLY A 473 5.29 8.54 -16.29
C GLY A 473 6.50 7.60 -16.21
N THR A 474 7.26 7.41 -17.31
CA THR A 474 8.34 6.42 -17.30
C THR A 474 9.54 6.88 -18.12
N ALA A 475 10.52 7.42 -17.42
CA ALA A 475 11.91 7.43 -17.92
C ALA A 475 12.50 6.01 -18.14
N VAL A 476 11.66 4.95 -18.03
CA VAL A 476 12.06 3.54 -18.04
C VAL A 476 11.29 2.69 -19.07
N CYS A 477 10.30 3.23 -19.78
CA CYS A 477 9.84 2.59 -21.00
C CYS A 477 10.95 2.73 -22.05
N GLY A 478 11.92 1.81 -22.02
CA GLY A 478 12.90 1.69 -23.09
C GLY A 478 12.20 1.47 -24.44
N PRO A 479 12.93 1.49 -25.58
CA PRO A 479 12.40 1.54 -26.95
C PRO A 479 11.42 0.44 -27.36
N ALA A 480 11.03 -0.44 -26.44
CA ALA A 480 9.98 -1.44 -26.65
C ALA A 480 8.55 -0.88 -26.66
N CYS A 481 8.33 0.39 -26.27
CA CYS A 481 7.03 1.07 -26.43
C CYS A 481 6.88 1.75 -27.80
N THR A 482 7.96 1.89 -28.56
CA THR A 482 7.98 2.64 -29.82
C THR A 482 8.32 1.73 -31.01
N VAL A 483 7.67 0.60 -31.19
CA VAL A 483 7.71 -0.08 -32.51
C VAL A 483 6.41 -0.83 -32.76
N VAL A 484 5.66 -0.33 -33.75
CA VAL A 484 4.63 -0.90 -34.67
C VAL A 484 3.38 -1.41 -34.00
#